data_f08f81f897bc3df7e1cec267292e9abb
#
_entry.id   f08f81f897bc3df7e1cec267292e9abb
#
_cell.length_a   1.000
_cell.length_b   1.000
_cell.length_c   1.000
_cell.angle_alpha   90.00
_cell.angle_beta   90.00
_cell.angle_gamma   90.00
#
_symmetry.space_group_name_H-M   'P 1'
#
loop_
_entity.id
_entity.type
_entity.pdbx_description
1 polymer ?
#
loop_
_entity_poly.entity_id
_entity_poly.type
_entity_poly.pdbx_seq_one_letter_code
_entity_poly.pdbx_strand_id
1 'polypeptide(L)'
;WHRMRGFDTLWQPGTDHAGIATQMVVERELAREGKPPRREMKREDFLALVWQQKQKSRGNIKAQLQRLGASCDWSREAFTMTGAPGDPDHTGPNFHDAVIKVFVDLYNKG
;
A
#
# COMPACT_ATOMS: atom_id res chain seq x y z
N TRP A 1 24.00 -12.56 -2.30
CA TRP A 1 24.94 -13.51 -1.72
C TRP A 1 24.49 -14.96 -1.92
N HIS A 2 23.28 -15.36 -1.53
CA HIS A 2 22.78 -16.72 -1.69
C HIS A 2 22.69 -17.14 -3.16
N ARG A 3 22.15 -16.29 -4.05
CA ARG A 3 22.12 -16.58 -5.50
C ARG A 3 23.51 -16.77 -6.10
N MET A 4 24.50 -15.97 -5.69
CA MET A 4 25.88 -16.11 -6.15
C MET A 4 26.51 -17.44 -5.73
N ARG A 5 25.99 -18.10 -4.69
CA ARG A 5 26.39 -19.43 -4.22
C ARG A 5 25.58 -20.57 -4.85
N GLY A 6 24.68 -20.27 -5.78
CA GLY A 6 23.89 -21.27 -6.50
C GLY A 6 22.59 -21.67 -5.79
N PHE A 7 22.15 -20.96 -4.75
CA PHE A 7 20.87 -21.23 -4.10
C PHE A 7 19.71 -20.62 -4.89
N ASP A 8 18.61 -21.34 -4.94
CA ASP A 8 17.34 -20.80 -5.38
C ASP A 8 16.81 -19.84 -4.28
N THR A 9 16.71 -18.55 -4.61
CA THR A 9 16.47 -17.51 -3.62
C THR A 9 15.30 -16.64 -4.04
N LEU A 10 14.21 -16.71 -3.29
CA LEU A 10 13.08 -15.79 -3.43
C LEU A 10 13.36 -14.51 -2.64
N TRP A 11 13.31 -13.38 -3.33
CA TRP A 11 13.24 -12.05 -2.72
C TRP A 11 11.91 -11.42 -3.10
N GLN A 12 10.90 -11.62 -2.26
CA GLN A 12 9.55 -11.12 -2.48
C GLN A 12 9.46 -9.67 -2.01
N PRO A 13 9.09 -8.71 -2.90
CA PRO A 13 8.86 -7.33 -2.52
C PRO A 13 7.44 -7.13 -1.96
N GLY A 14 7.28 -6.09 -1.18
CA GLY A 14 5.99 -5.63 -0.70
C GLY A 14 6.00 -4.14 -0.42
N THR A 15 4.82 -3.52 -0.44
CA THR A 15 4.62 -2.12 -0.10
C THR A 15 3.63 -1.99 1.04
N ASP A 16 3.94 -1.10 1.97
CA ASP A 16 3.03 -0.74 3.07
C ASP A 16 2.14 0.43 2.66
N HIS A 17 0.91 0.47 3.18
CA HIS A 17 -0.02 1.58 2.95
C HIS A 17 0.36 2.84 3.73
N ALA A 18 1.23 2.74 4.75
CA ALA A 18 1.77 3.85 5.53
C ALA A 18 0.70 4.86 6.00
N GLY A 19 -0.41 4.38 6.51
CA GLY A 19 -1.68 5.08 6.79
C GLY A 19 -1.57 6.57 7.12
N ILE A 20 -1.01 6.93 8.28
CA ILE A 20 -0.89 8.33 8.73
C ILE A 20 -0.02 9.16 7.77
N ALA A 21 1.12 8.64 7.33
CA ALA A 21 2.04 9.37 6.47
C ALA A 21 1.40 9.69 5.11
N THR A 22 0.70 8.73 4.51
CA THR A 22 0.00 8.93 3.24
C THR A 22 -1.10 9.99 3.36
N GLN A 23 -1.88 9.97 4.46
CA GLN A 23 -2.90 10.98 4.72
C GLN A 23 -2.28 12.37 4.89
N MET A 24 -1.17 12.50 5.62
CA MET A 24 -0.47 13.78 5.78
C MET A 24 0.04 14.35 4.45
N VAL A 25 0.51 13.50 3.54
CA VAL A 25 0.92 13.94 2.20
C VAL A 25 -0.27 14.52 1.43
N VAL A 26 -1.40 13.82 1.43
CA VAL A 26 -2.63 14.28 0.76
C VAL A 26 -3.12 15.60 1.37
N GLU A 27 -3.14 15.74 2.69
CA GLU A 27 -3.55 16.99 3.37
C GLU A 27 -2.64 18.17 2.99
N ARG A 28 -1.32 17.95 2.87
CA ARG A 28 -0.37 18.97 2.41
C ARG A 28 -0.59 19.36 0.94
N GLU A 29 -0.91 18.41 0.09
CA GLU A 29 -1.22 18.69 -1.33
C GLU A 29 -2.52 19.50 -1.45
N LEU A 30 -3.57 19.14 -0.71
CA LEU A 30 -4.81 19.91 -0.65
C LEU A 30 -4.57 21.36 -0.21
N ALA A 31 -3.77 21.56 0.83
CA ALA A 31 -3.43 22.91 1.32
C ALA A 31 -2.64 23.72 0.27
N ARG A 32 -1.71 23.09 -0.48
CA ARG A 32 -0.97 23.77 -1.56
C ARG A 32 -1.87 24.20 -2.71
N GLU A 33 -2.90 23.42 -3.00
CA GLU A 33 -3.86 23.66 -4.07
C GLU A 33 -5.01 24.57 -3.65
N GLY A 34 -5.03 25.06 -2.41
CA GLY A 34 -6.10 25.86 -1.87
C GLY A 34 -7.45 25.15 -1.78
N LYS A 35 -7.43 23.82 -1.72
CA LYS A 35 -8.61 22.97 -1.59
C LYS A 35 -9.06 22.89 -0.12
N PRO A 36 -10.35 22.54 0.12
CA PRO A 36 -10.87 22.37 1.48
C PRO A 36 -10.04 21.36 2.28
N PRO A 37 -9.82 21.59 3.58
CA PRO A 37 -9.13 20.65 4.45
C PRO A 37 -9.97 19.38 4.65
N ARG A 38 -9.33 18.28 5.04
CA ARG A 38 -9.98 16.97 5.27
C ARG A 38 -11.27 17.05 6.08
N ARG A 39 -11.32 17.93 7.09
CA ARG A 39 -12.48 18.08 8.00
C ARG A 39 -13.74 18.59 7.29
N GLU A 40 -13.59 19.27 6.17
CA GLU A 40 -14.67 19.83 5.35
C GLU A 40 -15.03 18.94 4.16
N MET A 41 -14.30 17.84 3.97
CA MET A 41 -14.53 16.88 2.89
C MET A 41 -15.34 15.68 3.37
N LYS A 42 -16.10 15.06 2.47
CA LYS A 42 -16.69 13.75 2.73
C LYS A 42 -15.58 12.71 2.83
N ARG A 43 -15.81 11.69 3.68
CA ARG A 43 -14.83 10.61 3.90
C ARG A 43 -14.45 9.89 2.60
N GLU A 44 -15.44 9.62 1.76
CA GLU A 44 -15.26 8.90 0.49
C GLU A 44 -14.36 9.67 -0.47
N ASP A 45 -14.57 10.99 -0.58
CA ASP A 45 -13.77 11.86 -1.46
C ASP A 45 -12.31 11.92 -0.99
N PHE A 46 -12.10 12.04 0.31
CA PHE A 46 -10.75 12.03 0.88
C PHE A 46 -10.06 10.67 0.67
N LEU A 47 -10.77 9.55 0.88
CA LEU A 47 -10.22 8.22 0.63
C LEU A 47 -9.85 8.01 -0.83
N ALA A 48 -10.62 8.53 -1.79
CA ALA A 48 -10.28 8.47 -3.20
C ALA A 48 -8.94 9.16 -3.49
N LEU A 49 -8.67 10.31 -2.88
CA LEU A 49 -7.38 11.01 -2.99
C LEU A 49 -6.24 10.21 -2.37
N VAL A 50 -6.48 9.58 -1.23
CA VAL A 50 -5.49 8.70 -0.58
C VAL A 50 -5.13 7.51 -1.47
N TRP A 51 -6.11 6.89 -2.13
CA TRP A 51 -5.88 5.81 -3.09
C TRP A 51 -5.06 6.28 -4.31
N GLN A 52 -5.36 7.46 -4.86
CA GLN A 52 -4.58 8.03 -5.95
C GLN A 52 -3.12 8.28 -5.54
N GLN A 53 -2.91 8.85 -4.36
CA GLN A 53 -1.56 9.08 -3.83
C GLN A 53 -0.81 7.76 -3.60
N LYS A 54 -1.47 6.72 -3.11
CA LYS A 54 -0.90 5.37 -2.95
C LYS A 54 -0.38 4.84 -4.29
N GLN A 55 -1.19 4.90 -5.34
CA GLN A 55 -0.79 4.40 -6.66
C GLN A 55 0.43 5.14 -7.21
N LYS A 56 0.44 6.47 -7.12
CA LYS A 56 1.55 7.31 -7.55
C LYS A 56 2.85 6.95 -6.80
N SER A 57 2.79 6.86 -5.48
CA SER A 57 3.95 6.56 -4.64
C SER A 57 4.48 5.14 -4.88
N ARG A 58 3.60 4.14 -4.95
CA ARG A 58 3.96 2.74 -5.21
C ARG A 58 4.65 2.58 -6.56
N GLY A 59 4.12 3.20 -7.61
CA GLY A 59 4.72 3.16 -8.93
C GLY A 59 6.14 3.75 -8.96
N ASN A 60 6.33 4.88 -8.29
CA ASN A 60 7.64 5.53 -8.18
C ASN A 60 8.65 4.67 -7.40
N ILE A 61 8.28 4.14 -6.24
CA ILE A 61 9.15 3.30 -5.41
C ILE A 61 9.59 2.05 -6.19
N LYS A 62 8.65 1.38 -6.84
CA LYS A 62 8.95 0.21 -7.68
C LYS A 62 9.95 0.54 -8.78
N ALA A 63 9.69 1.59 -9.54
CA ALA A 63 10.56 2.02 -10.64
C ALA A 63 11.97 2.40 -10.14
N GLN A 64 12.07 3.07 -9.00
CA GLN A 64 13.34 3.44 -8.38
C GLN A 64 14.14 2.21 -7.95
N LEU A 65 13.51 1.24 -7.29
CA LEU A 65 14.16 0.00 -6.87
C LEU A 65 14.61 -0.85 -8.06
N GLN A 66 13.80 -0.93 -9.12
CA GLN A 66 14.18 -1.61 -10.36
C GLN A 66 15.39 -0.93 -11.01
N ARG A 67 15.42 0.40 -11.05
CA ARG A 67 16.56 1.17 -11.58
C ARG A 67 17.83 1.00 -10.75
N LEU A 68 17.72 0.79 -9.44
CA LEU A 68 18.84 0.46 -8.56
C LEU A 68 19.33 -0.99 -8.73
N GLY A 69 18.67 -1.80 -9.56
CA GLY A 69 19.05 -3.19 -9.81
C GLY A 69 18.58 -4.16 -8.73
N ALA A 70 17.56 -3.80 -7.93
CA ALA A 70 16.98 -4.73 -6.96
C ALA A 70 16.35 -5.93 -7.66
N SER A 71 16.93 -7.12 -7.45
CA SER A 71 16.55 -8.37 -8.11
C SER A 71 15.40 -9.09 -7.41
N CYS A 72 14.38 -8.34 -7.01
CA CYS A 72 13.16 -8.87 -6.42
C CYS A 72 12.33 -9.63 -7.47
N ASP A 73 11.53 -10.58 -7.02
CA ASP A 73 10.47 -11.16 -7.84
C ASP A 73 9.26 -10.21 -7.88
N TRP A 74 9.28 -9.30 -8.84
CA TRP A 74 8.25 -8.26 -9.02
C TRP A 74 6.88 -8.81 -9.40
N SER A 75 6.79 -10.06 -9.84
CA SER A 75 5.52 -10.74 -10.14
C SER A 75 4.75 -11.11 -8.88
N ARG A 76 5.45 -11.19 -7.75
CA ARG A 76 4.91 -11.54 -6.43
C ARG A 76 4.80 -10.34 -5.50
N GLU A 77 4.79 -9.13 -6.04
CA GLU A 77 4.63 -7.92 -5.23
C GLU A 77 3.35 -7.98 -4.40
N ALA A 78 3.48 -7.77 -3.09
CA ALA A 78 2.37 -7.72 -2.15
C ALA A 78 2.09 -6.29 -1.67
N PHE A 79 0.84 -6.01 -1.30
CA PHE A 79 0.44 -4.74 -0.71
C PHE A 79 -0.42 -4.98 0.53
N THR A 80 -0.11 -4.30 1.62
CA THR A 80 -0.73 -4.55 2.94
C THR A 80 -2.24 -4.37 3.00
N MET A 81 -2.84 -3.61 2.07
CA MET A 81 -4.29 -3.42 1.99
C MET A 81 -4.93 -4.07 0.75
N THR A 82 -4.28 -5.06 0.15
CA THR A 82 -4.88 -5.80 -0.98
C THR A 82 -6.22 -6.41 -0.55
N GLY A 83 -7.24 -6.18 -1.36
CA GLY A 83 -8.62 -6.62 -1.10
C GLY A 83 -9.46 -5.67 -0.27
N ALA A 84 -8.90 -4.53 0.20
CA ALA A 84 -9.69 -3.53 0.91
C ALA A 84 -10.70 -2.84 -0.02
N PRO A 85 -11.85 -2.36 0.50
CA PRO A 85 -12.80 -1.57 -0.28
C PRO A 85 -12.12 -0.37 -0.94
N GLY A 86 -12.24 -0.25 -2.26
CA GLY A 86 -11.61 0.81 -3.05
C GLY A 86 -10.20 0.46 -3.57
N ASP A 87 -9.67 -0.73 -3.28
CA ASP A 87 -8.43 -1.21 -3.91
C ASP A 87 -8.71 -1.56 -5.38
N PRO A 88 -8.06 -0.87 -6.36
CA PRO A 88 -8.23 -1.17 -7.77
C PRO A 88 -7.48 -2.43 -8.22
N ASP A 89 -6.50 -2.88 -7.44
CA ASP A 89 -5.60 -3.99 -7.75
C ASP A 89 -6.03 -5.25 -6.97
N HIS A 90 -7.09 -5.92 -7.39
CA HIS A 90 -7.58 -7.15 -6.73
C HIS A 90 -6.72 -8.40 -6.99
N THR A 91 -5.53 -8.25 -7.56
CA THR A 91 -4.64 -9.37 -7.89
C THR A 91 -3.70 -9.67 -6.72
N GLY A 92 -3.96 -10.74 -6.00
CA GLY A 92 -3.09 -11.17 -4.90
C GLY A 92 -3.86 -11.72 -3.70
N PRO A 93 -3.16 -12.08 -2.62
CA PRO A 93 -3.80 -12.54 -1.40
C PRO A 93 -4.63 -11.41 -0.77
N ASN A 94 -5.82 -11.74 -0.31
CA ASN A 94 -6.71 -10.78 0.37
C ASN A 94 -6.25 -10.56 1.82
N PHE A 95 -5.34 -9.62 2.02
CA PHE A 95 -4.83 -9.27 3.36
C PHE A 95 -5.87 -8.55 4.20
N HIS A 96 -6.75 -7.76 3.58
CA HIS A 96 -7.81 -7.06 4.29
C HIS A 96 -8.72 -8.03 5.05
N ASP A 97 -9.23 -9.06 4.39
CA ASP A 97 -10.11 -10.03 5.03
C ASP A 97 -9.38 -10.83 6.11
N ALA A 98 -8.09 -11.14 5.90
CA ALA A 98 -7.28 -11.80 6.91
C ALA A 98 -7.14 -10.94 8.19
N VAL A 99 -6.91 -9.64 8.05
CA VAL A 99 -6.83 -8.70 9.19
C VAL A 99 -8.17 -8.59 9.90
N ILE A 100 -9.27 -8.42 9.16
CA ILE A 100 -10.62 -8.34 9.74
C ILE A 100 -10.96 -9.64 10.48
N LYS A 101 -10.66 -10.79 9.89
CA LYS A 101 -10.89 -12.08 10.53
C LYS A 101 -10.15 -12.19 11.87
N VAL A 102 -8.86 -11.86 11.90
CA VAL A 102 -8.05 -11.92 13.13
C VAL A 102 -8.59 -10.94 14.18
N PHE A 103 -8.97 -9.73 13.78
CA PHE A 103 -9.55 -8.74 14.69
C PHE A 103 -10.84 -9.24 15.32
N VAL A 104 -11.76 -9.82 14.54
CA VAL A 104 -13.02 -10.39 15.04
C VAL A 104 -12.77 -11.60 15.93
N ASP A 105 -11.84 -12.49 15.53
CA ASP A 105 -11.48 -13.66 16.35
C ASP A 105 -10.92 -13.25 17.73
N LEU A 106 -10.09 -12.21 17.78
CA LEU A 106 -9.55 -11.67 19.04
C LEU A 106 -10.66 -11.05 19.90
N TYR A 107 -11.52 -10.25 19.30
CA TYR A 107 -12.66 -9.66 20.01
C TYR A 107 -13.57 -10.71 20.66
N ASN A 108 -13.87 -11.79 19.93
CA ASN A 108 -14.72 -12.88 20.42
C ASN A 108 -14.08 -13.72 21.54
N LYS A 109 -12.75 -13.68 21.66
CA LYS A 109 -12.01 -14.39 22.72
C LYS A 109 -11.88 -13.58 24.02
N GLY A 110 -12.18 -12.29 24.01
CA GLY A 110 -12.06 -11.36 25.15
C GLY A 110 -10.69 -10.73 25.19
#